data_d19d74fef4dd1ddc6e6bfb3e333f03a3
#
_entry.id   d19d74fef4dd1ddc6e6bfb3e333f03a3
#
_cell.length_a   1.000
_cell.length_b   1.000
_cell.length_c   1.000
_cell.angle_alpha   90.00
_cell.angle_beta   90.00
_cell.angle_gamma   90.00
#
_symmetry.space_group_name_H-M   'P 1'
#
loop_
_entity.id
_entity.type
_entity.pdbx_description
1 polymer ?
#
loop_
_entity_poly.entity_id
_entity_poly.type
_entity_poly.pdbx_seq_one_letter_code
_entity_poly.pdbx_strand_id
1 'polypeptide(L)'
;MKTKKILGIALAVCMTMGLTTVPAMAEDKKTFVFGDTTFNAENEEADINPQNTYAGWACIRYGVGETLFRYSDTMEIEPWIAKEYENVDELTWKITLNDGVVFSNGRVCDGQAVKESLESLVENHERAAGDLCIDSIEADGNVVTIKTTEPKPALINYLSDPYGCIIDVQAGITDNGIVIGTGPYVATDLVTDDHLTLVKNENYWDSSVKLSSIKVIPIGDSDTLAMALQSGEIDVA
;
A
#
# COMPACT_ATOMS: atom_id res chain seq x y z
N MET A 1 90.65 -0.43 34.50
CA MET A 1 89.48 -1.10 35.05
C MET A 1 88.40 -1.01 34.00
N LYS A 2 87.82 -2.15 33.63
CA LYS A 2 87.06 -2.36 32.36
C LYS A 2 85.55 -2.04 32.53
N THR A 3 85.10 -1.05 31.85
CA THR A 3 83.68 -0.75 31.69
C THR A 3 83.10 -1.55 30.54
N LYS A 4 82.18 -2.44 30.86
CA LYS A 4 81.41 -3.23 29.84
C LYS A 4 80.23 -2.40 29.34
N LYS A 5 80.23 -2.14 28.06
CA LYS A 5 79.06 -1.60 27.34
C LYS A 5 78.06 -2.73 27.02
N ILE A 6 76.88 -2.63 27.56
CA ILE A 6 75.79 -3.51 27.24
C ILE A 6 75.05 -2.88 26.04
N LEU A 7 75.07 -3.57 24.89
CA LEU A 7 74.41 -3.17 23.69
C LEU A 7 72.98 -3.71 23.76
N GLY A 8 72.02 -2.83 23.95
CA GLY A 8 70.61 -3.16 23.91
C GLY A 8 70.11 -3.25 22.47
N ILE A 9 69.78 -4.47 22.02
CA ILE A 9 69.12 -4.68 20.74
C ILE A 9 67.65 -4.39 20.97
N ALA A 10 67.17 -3.28 20.39
CA ALA A 10 65.74 -2.99 20.29
C ALA A 10 65.16 -3.79 19.13
N LEU A 11 64.42 -4.82 19.44
CA LEU A 11 63.67 -5.60 18.45
C LEU A 11 62.40 -4.82 18.03
N ALA A 12 62.46 -4.11 16.91
CA ALA A 12 61.30 -3.48 16.31
C ALA A 12 60.44 -4.56 15.66
N VAL A 13 59.40 -4.99 16.37
CA VAL A 13 58.35 -5.82 15.79
C VAL A 13 57.45 -4.92 14.95
N CYS A 14 57.67 -4.89 13.64
CA CYS A 14 56.71 -4.33 12.69
C CYS A 14 55.47 -5.21 12.68
N MET A 15 54.45 -4.86 13.46
CA MET A 15 53.08 -5.34 13.21
C MET A 15 52.58 -4.73 11.91
N THR A 16 52.74 -5.42 10.83
CA THR A 16 51.94 -5.18 9.64
C THR A 16 50.52 -5.63 9.96
N MET A 17 49.70 -4.73 10.54
CA MET A 17 48.25 -4.87 10.48
C MET A 17 47.89 -4.80 9.02
N GLY A 18 47.67 -5.97 8.40
CA GLY A 18 46.95 -6.07 7.16
C GLY A 18 45.56 -5.47 7.40
N LEU A 19 45.35 -4.22 6.96
CA LEU A 19 44.01 -3.73 6.71
C LEU A 19 43.42 -4.63 5.61
N THR A 20 42.81 -5.72 6.02
CA THR A 20 41.81 -6.32 5.20
C THR A 20 40.64 -5.29 5.18
N THR A 21 40.62 -4.50 4.13
CA THR A 21 39.38 -3.79 3.77
C THR A 21 38.37 -4.88 3.51
N VAL A 22 37.63 -5.26 4.54
CA VAL A 22 36.36 -5.91 4.36
C VAL A 22 35.59 -4.90 3.50
N PRO A 23 35.20 -5.24 2.24
CA PRO A 23 34.28 -4.38 1.54
C PRO A 23 33.11 -4.25 2.49
N ALA A 24 32.80 -3.03 2.94
CA ALA A 24 31.52 -2.75 3.53
C ALA A 24 30.55 -3.20 2.44
N MET A 25 29.98 -4.39 2.59
CA MET A 25 28.77 -4.74 1.88
C MET A 25 27.83 -3.64 2.32
N ALA A 26 27.48 -2.75 1.39
CA ALA A 26 26.35 -1.87 1.59
C ALA A 26 25.26 -2.82 2.03
N GLU A 27 24.85 -2.73 3.27
CA GLU A 27 23.71 -3.46 3.78
C GLU A 27 22.59 -3.01 2.85
N ASP A 28 22.08 -3.92 2.00
CA ASP A 28 20.98 -3.61 1.11
C ASP A 28 19.89 -3.01 2.01
N LYS A 29 19.60 -1.73 1.81
CA LYS A 29 18.62 -1.00 2.61
C LYS A 29 17.29 -1.71 2.38
N LYS A 30 16.95 -2.63 3.28
CA LYS A 30 15.80 -3.51 3.14
C LYS A 30 14.47 -2.75 3.26
N THR A 31 14.50 -1.58 3.91
CA THR A 31 13.31 -0.77 4.17
C THR A 31 13.45 0.58 3.49
N PHE A 32 12.46 0.93 2.68
CA PHE A 32 12.31 2.23 2.04
C PHE A 32 11.44 3.12 2.93
N VAL A 33 11.89 4.34 3.24
CA VAL A 33 11.19 5.25 4.15
C VAL A 33 10.51 6.35 3.36
N PHE A 34 9.17 6.42 3.47
CA PHE A 34 8.30 7.42 2.85
C PHE A 34 7.80 8.39 3.92
N GLY A 35 8.09 9.69 3.76
CA GLY A 35 7.52 10.75 4.60
C GLY A 35 6.23 11.29 3.98
N ASP A 36 5.15 11.37 4.75
CA ASP A 36 3.86 11.85 4.26
C ASP A 36 3.28 12.93 5.19
N THR A 37 2.83 14.04 4.60
CA THR A 37 2.21 15.14 5.34
C THR A 37 0.73 14.89 5.65
N THR A 38 0.09 13.96 4.94
CA THR A 38 -1.36 13.75 5.01
C THR A 38 -1.76 12.55 5.85
N PHE A 39 -0.87 11.56 6.02
CA PHE A 39 -1.15 10.35 6.78
C PHE A 39 -1.09 10.59 8.29
N ASN A 40 -2.16 11.13 8.84
CA ASN A 40 -2.29 11.42 10.27
C ASN A 40 -3.77 11.55 10.67
N ALA A 41 -4.05 11.52 11.98
CA ALA A 41 -5.40 11.61 12.53
C ALA A 41 -6.06 12.98 12.27
N GLU A 42 -5.30 14.06 12.19
CA GLU A 42 -5.82 15.41 11.93
C GLU A 42 -6.45 15.52 10.53
N ASN A 43 -5.95 14.77 9.56
CA ASN A 43 -6.47 14.70 8.20
C ASN A 43 -7.49 13.56 7.98
N GLU A 44 -7.89 12.85 9.04
CA GLU A 44 -8.76 11.66 8.95
C GLU A 44 -8.16 10.52 8.10
N GLU A 45 -6.83 10.52 7.93
CA GLU A 45 -6.05 9.46 7.27
C GLU A 45 -5.17 8.73 8.29
N ALA A 46 -5.75 8.33 9.44
CA ALA A 46 -4.99 7.70 10.53
C ALA A 46 -4.85 6.18 10.38
N ASP A 47 -5.55 5.58 9.43
CA ASP A 47 -5.54 4.15 9.13
C ASP A 47 -5.56 3.89 7.62
N ILE A 48 -5.75 2.64 7.21
CA ILE A 48 -5.79 2.23 5.81
C ILE A 48 -7.07 1.47 5.46
N ASN A 49 -8.13 1.63 6.25
CA ASN A 49 -9.44 1.03 5.96
C ASN A 49 -10.21 1.87 4.93
N PRO A 50 -10.42 1.41 3.68
CA PRO A 50 -11.13 2.18 2.65
C PRO A 50 -12.61 2.40 2.96
N GLN A 51 -13.14 1.76 4.00
CA GLN A 51 -14.51 1.98 4.49
C GLN A 51 -14.59 3.09 5.55
N ASN A 52 -13.47 3.74 5.87
CA ASN A 52 -13.37 4.82 6.84
C ASN A 52 -12.93 6.12 6.16
N THR A 53 -13.83 7.08 6.04
CA THR A 53 -13.62 8.45 5.52
C THR A 53 -12.55 8.56 4.41
N TYR A 54 -11.44 9.28 4.66
CA TYR A 54 -10.35 9.48 3.69
C TYR A 54 -9.25 8.41 3.74
N ALA A 55 -9.31 7.46 4.67
CA ALA A 55 -8.30 6.41 4.84
C ALA A 55 -8.11 5.51 3.60
N GLY A 56 -9.13 5.41 2.75
CA GLY A 56 -9.03 4.71 1.47
C GLY A 56 -7.96 5.25 0.53
N TRP A 57 -7.66 6.56 0.57
CA TRP A 57 -6.56 7.14 -0.20
C TRP A 57 -5.21 6.62 0.29
N ALA A 58 -5.01 6.49 1.61
CA ALA A 58 -3.81 5.88 2.18
C ALA A 58 -3.67 4.41 1.79
N CYS A 59 -4.77 3.64 1.82
CA CYS A 59 -4.79 2.24 1.40
C CYS A 59 -4.24 2.04 -0.02
N ILE A 60 -4.71 2.87 -0.96
CA ILE A 60 -4.30 2.80 -2.37
C ILE A 60 -2.88 3.37 -2.55
N ARG A 61 -2.58 4.53 -1.98
CA ARG A 61 -1.28 5.23 -2.09
C ARG A 61 -0.13 4.35 -1.66
N TYR A 62 -0.31 3.59 -0.59
CA TYR A 62 0.74 2.71 -0.07
C TYR A 62 0.69 1.29 -0.65
N GLY A 63 -0.22 1.03 -1.59
CA GLY A 63 -0.29 -0.22 -2.31
C GLY A 63 -0.74 -1.41 -1.48
N VAL A 64 -1.60 -1.19 -0.49
CA VAL A 64 -2.24 -2.28 0.27
C VAL A 64 -3.48 -2.76 -0.45
N GLY A 65 -4.33 -1.85 -0.93
CA GLY A 65 -5.49 -2.15 -1.74
C GLY A 65 -5.35 -1.63 -3.17
N GLU A 66 -6.11 -2.22 -4.06
CA GLU A 66 -6.27 -1.79 -5.44
C GLU A 66 -7.75 -1.56 -5.75
N THR A 67 -8.02 -0.65 -6.68
CA THR A 67 -9.37 -0.32 -7.12
C THR A 67 -9.80 -1.17 -8.32
N LEU A 68 -11.09 -1.25 -8.58
CA LEU A 68 -11.59 -1.94 -9.78
C LEU A 68 -11.08 -1.29 -11.06
N PHE A 69 -10.98 0.02 -11.07
CA PHE A 69 -10.43 0.83 -12.16
C PHE A 69 -9.42 1.82 -11.61
N ARG A 70 -8.63 2.45 -12.48
CA ARG A 70 -7.67 3.49 -12.10
C ARG A 70 -7.62 4.60 -13.14
N TYR A 71 -7.03 5.72 -12.80
CA TYR A 71 -6.70 6.76 -13.75
C TYR A 71 -5.30 6.54 -14.35
N SER A 72 -5.21 6.69 -15.66
CA SER A 72 -3.93 6.74 -16.39
C SER A 72 -3.21 8.07 -16.13
N ASP A 73 -1.97 8.19 -16.59
CA ASP A 73 -1.21 9.45 -16.56
C ASP A 73 -1.88 10.59 -17.38
N THR A 74 -2.81 10.23 -18.29
CA THR A 74 -3.61 11.19 -19.07
C THR A 74 -5.00 11.43 -18.49
N MET A 75 -5.27 10.93 -17.28
CA MET A 75 -6.55 11.04 -16.57
C MET A 75 -7.71 10.32 -17.28
N GLU A 76 -7.40 9.30 -18.07
CA GLU A 76 -8.39 8.39 -18.62
C GLU A 76 -8.59 7.22 -17.66
N ILE A 77 -9.82 6.69 -17.58
CA ILE A 77 -10.11 5.52 -16.75
C ILE A 77 -9.65 4.26 -17.46
N GLU A 78 -8.83 3.49 -16.77
CA GLU A 78 -8.35 2.17 -17.20
C GLU A 78 -8.85 1.06 -16.27
N PRO A 79 -9.12 -0.14 -16.80
CA PRO A 79 -9.30 -1.33 -15.98
C PRO A 79 -8.06 -1.62 -15.10
N TRP A 80 -8.29 -2.15 -13.86
CA TRP A 80 -7.20 -2.59 -12.98
C TRP A 80 -7.50 -3.99 -12.41
N ILE A 81 -8.23 -4.11 -11.27
CA ILE A 81 -8.77 -5.42 -10.85
C ILE A 81 -9.82 -5.90 -11.88
N ALA A 82 -10.63 -4.97 -12.37
CA ALA A 82 -11.49 -5.23 -13.50
C ALA A 82 -10.69 -5.41 -14.80
N LYS A 83 -11.18 -6.25 -15.70
CA LYS A 83 -10.68 -6.46 -17.05
C LYS A 83 -11.41 -5.61 -18.05
N GLU A 84 -12.73 -5.52 -17.90
CA GLU A 84 -13.63 -4.78 -18.78
C GLU A 84 -14.92 -4.44 -18.06
N TYR A 85 -15.67 -3.49 -18.60
CA TYR A 85 -16.99 -3.12 -18.12
C TYR A 85 -17.92 -2.75 -19.26
N GLU A 86 -19.22 -2.85 -18.99
CA GLU A 86 -20.29 -2.49 -19.91
C GLU A 86 -21.41 -1.79 -19.14
N ASN A 87 -21.87 -0.66 -19.66
CA ASN A 87 -23.11 -0.06 -19.22
C ASN A 87 -24.25 -0.72 -20.01
N VAL A 88 -24.94 -1.68 -19.40
CA VAL A 88 -25.97 -2.50 -20.03
C VAL A 88 -27.22 -1.68 -20.32
N ASP A 89 -27.60 -0.84 -19.37
CA ASP A 89 -28.69 0.13 -19.46
C ASP A 89 -28.46 1.27 -18.48
N GLU A 90 -29.39 2.23 -18.38
CA GLU A 90 -29.24 3.42 -17.54
C GLU A 90 -28.97 3.13 -16.06
N LEU A 91 -29.37 1.97 -15.56
CA LEU A 91 -29.28 1.57 -14.15
C LEU A 91 -28.33 0.38 -13.92
N THR A 92 -27.82 -0.26 -14.97
CA THR A 92 -27.13 -1.54 -14.86
C THR A 92 -25.73 -1.49 -15.45
N TRP A 93 -24.75 -1.81 -14.61
CA TRP A 93 -23.36 -1.96 -14.98
C TRP A 93 -22.91 -3.40 -14.81
N LYS A 94 -22.19 -3.91 -15.79
CA LYS A 94 -21.57 -5.23 -15.74
C LYS A 94 -20.06 -5.07 -15.79
N ILE A 95 -19.37 -5.66 -14.82
CA ILE A 95 -17.91 -5.59 -14.64
C ILE A 95 -17.37 -7.02 -14.69
N THR A 96 -16.40 -7.28 -15.55
CA THR A 96 -15.69 -8.55 -15.61
C THR A 96 -14.31 -8.37 -14.96
N LEU A 97 -13.94 -9.23 -14.04
CA LEU A 97 -12.64 -9.18 -13.33
C LEU A 97 -11.55 -9.91 -14.11
N ASN A 98 -10.30 -9.55 -13.85
CA ASN A 98 -9.15 -10.31 -14.31
C ASN A 98 -9.09 -11.67 -13.61
N ASP A 99 -8.59 -12.68 -14.31
CA ASP A 99 -8.31 -13.98 -13.72
C ASP A 99 -7.04 -13.91 -12.85
N GLY A 100 -7.04 -14.68 -11.76
CA GLY A 100 -5.85 -14.87 -10.92
C GLY A 100 -5.56 -13.74 -9.93
N VAL A 101 -6.44 -12.74 -9.79
CA VAL A 101 -6.33 -11.74 -8.72
C VAL A 101 -6.57 -12.42 -7.37
N VAL A 102 -5.67 -12.21 -6.43
CA VAL A 102 -5.77 -12.77 -5.08
C VAL A 102 -5.49 -11.69 -4.03
N PHE A 103 -6.12 -11.82 -2.89
CA PHE A 103 -5.77 -11.04 -1.71
C PHE A 103 -4.41 -11.46 -1.14
N SER A 104 -3.80 -10.61 -0.34
CA SER A 104 -2.50 -10.87 0.27
C SER A 104 -2.47 -12.12 1.18
N ASN A 105 -3.61 -12.58 1.68
CA ASN A 105 -3.76 -13.83 2.43
C ASN A 105 -3.94 -15.06 1.52
N GLY A 106 -3.96 -14.91 0.19
CA GLY A 106 -4.11 -15.99 -0.78
C GLY A 106 -5.57 -16.34 -1.15
N ARG A 107 -6.58 -15.70 -0.54
CA ARG A 107 -7.98 -15.86 -0.97
C ARG A 107 -8.15 -15.27 -2.38
N VAL A 108 -8.91 -15.96 -3.22
CA VAL A 108 -9.24 -15.46 -4.57
C VAL A 108 -10.12 -14.22 -4.46
N CYS A 109 -9.79 -13.18 -5.23
CA CYS A 109 -10.61 -11.98 -5.40
C CYS A 109 -11.50 -12.18 -6.64
N ASP A 110 -12.58 -12.92 -6.47
CA ASP A 110 -13.61 -13.17 -7.48
C ASP A 110 -14.79 -12.19 -7.36
N GLY A 111 -15.80 -12.35 -8.21
CA GLY A 111 -17.00 -11.51 -8.18
C GLY A 111 -17.71 -11.51 -6.83
N GLN A 112 -17.71 -12.63 -6.11
CA GLN A 112 -18.31 -12.71 -4.78
C GLN A 112 -17.54 -11.88 -3.76
N ALA A 113 -16.20 -11.89 -3.81
CA ALA A 113 -15.37 -11.08 -2.94
C ALA A 113 -15.55 -9.57 -3.22
N VAL A 114 -15.63 -9.19 -4.49
CA VAL A 114 -15.93 -7.80 -4.89
C VAL A 114 -17.31 -7.36 -4.39
N LYS A 115 -18.33 -8.20 -4.56
CA LYS A 115 -19.68 -7.95 -4.04
C LYS A 115 -19.64 -7.71 -2.53
N GLU A 116 -19.04 -8.62 -1.76
CA GLU A 116 -18.91 -8.51 -0.30
C GLU A 116 -18.21 -7.22 0.11
N SER A 117 -17.12 -6.84 -0.56
CA SER A 117 -16.38 -5.61 -0.29
C SER A 117 -17.21 -4.36 -0.53
N LEU A 118 -17.92 -4.29 -1.68
CA LEU A 118 -18.76 -3.13 -2.03
C LEU A 118 -20.02 -3.05 -1.16
N GLU A 119 -20.67 -4.16 -0.82
CA GLU A 119 -21.80 -4.18 0.10
C GLU A 119 -21.37 -3.69 1.50
N SER A 120 -20.24 -4.16 2.00
CA SER A 120 -19.66 -3.69 3.26
C SER A 120 -19.31 -2.20 3.22
N LEU A 121 -18.76 -1.71 2.11
CA LEU A 121 -18.48 -0.29 1.92
C LEU A 121 -19.77 0.55 2.00
N VAL A 122 -20.82 0.14 1.29
CA VAL A 122 -22.12 0.86 1.28
C VAL A 122 -22.74 0.88 2.68
N GLU A 123 -22.56 -0.19 3.47
CA GLU A 123 -23.09 -0.27 4.85
C GLU A 123 -22.30 0.58 5.84
N ASN A 124 -20.97 0.64 5.72
CA ASN A 124 -20.10 1.20 6.77
C ASN A 124 -19.58 2.61 6.46
N HIS A 125 -19.38 2.96 5.19
CA HIS A 125 -18.85 4.27 4.81
C HIS A 125 -19.98 5.32 4.78
N GLU A 126 -19.84 6.41 5.53
CA GLU A 126 -20.89 7.42 5.76
C GLU A 126 -21.51 8.04 4.48
N ARG A 127 -20.76 8.11 3.36
CA ARG A 127 -21.20 8.73 2.11
C ARG A 127 -21.46 7.74 0.98
N ALA A 128 -20.87 6.54 1.02
CA ALA A 128 -20.86 5.62 -0.12
C ALA A 128 -22.27 5.25 -0.60
N ALA A 129 -23.23 5.05 0.29
CA ALA A 129 -24.62 4.75 -0.07
C ALA A 129 -25.24 5.85 -0.95
N GLY A 130 -25.03 7.12 -0.60
CA GLY A 130 -25.54 8.27 -1.37
C GLY A 130 -24.76 8.52 -2.65
N ASP A 131 -23.44 8.36 -2.61
CA ASP A 131 -22.57 8.63 -3.75
C ASP A 131 -22.67 7.55 -4.82
N LEU A 132 -22.80 6.29 -4.46
CA LEU A 132 -22.87 5.15 -5.39
C LEU A 132 -24.30 4.81 -5.84
N CYS A 133 -25.30 5.10 -5.01
CA CYS A 133 -26.70 4.77 -5.26
C CYS A 133 -26.94 3.30 -5.65
N ILE A 134 -26.20 2.37 -5.07
CA ILE A 134 -26.29 0.94 -5.36
C ILE A 134 -27.61 0.39 -4.77
N ASP A 135 -28.40 -0.27 -5.62
CA ASP A 135 -29.61 -1.01 -5.24
C ASP A 135 -29.29 -2.48 -4.95
N SER A 136 -28.53 -3.10 -5.84
CA SER A 136 -28.15 -4.51 -5.69
C SER A 136 -26.85 -4.83 -6.42
N ILE A 137 -26.14 -5.85 -5.91
CA ILE A 137 -24.95 -6.42 -6.53
C ILE A 137 -25.15 -7.92 -6.69
N GLU A 138 -24.98 -8.42 -7.90
CA GLU A 138 -25.00 -9.84 -8.22
C GLU A 138 -23.61 -10.28 -8.69
N ALA A 139 -23.19 -11.49 -8.32
CA ALA A 139 -21.90 -12.06 -8.70
C ALA A 139 -22.12 -13.44 -9.35
N ASP A 140 -21.45 -13.66 -10.50
CA ASP A 140 -21.41 -14.95 -11.18
C ASP A 140 -19.97 -15.20 -11.67
N GLY A 141 -19.22 -16.03 -10.92
CA GLY A 141 -17.78 -16.22 -11.14
C GLY A 141 -17.02 -14.90 -11.07
N ASN A 142 -16.34 -14.50 -12.14
CA ASN A 142 -15.60 -13.24 -12.24
C ASN A 142 -16.47 -12.08 -12.79
N VAL A 143 -17.77 -12.22 -12.85
CA VAL A 143 -18.67 -11.18 -13.34
C VAL A 143 -19.45 -10.59 -12.18
N VAL A 144 -19.42 -9.27 -12.06
CA VAL A 144 -20.18 -8.49 -11.08
C VAL A 144 -21.18 -7.62 -11.84
N THR A 145 -22.46 -7.72 -11.48
CA THR A 145 -23.53 -6.87 -12.02
C THR A 145 -24.01 -5.95 -10.91
N ILE A 146 -23.87 -4.64 -11.12
CA ILE A 146 -24.30 -3.60 -10.19
C ILE A 146 -25.52 -2.92 -10.76
N LYS A 147 -26.61 -2.88 -9.98
CA LYS A 147 -27.78 -2.06 -10.26
C LYS A 147 -27.83 -0.87 -9.34
N THR A 148 -28.19 0.28 -9.88
CA THR A 148 -28.32 1.54 -9.14
C THR A 148 -29.78 1.96 -9.05
N THR A 149 -30.13 2.71 -7.99
CA THR A 149 -31.50 3.23 -7.76
C THR A 149 -31.86 4.35 -8.71
N GLU A 150 -30.86 4.99 -9.33
CA GLU A 150 -31.01 6.07 -10.32
C GLU A 150 -29.87 5.98 -11.35
N PRO A 151 -30.01 6.63 -12.54
CA PRO A 151 -28.92 6.66 -13.52
C PRO A 151 -27.62 7.21 -12.94
N LYS A 152 -26.56 6.41 -13.01
CA LYS A 152 -25.24 6.78 -12.40
C LYS A 152 -24.13 6.67 -13.44
N PRO A 153 -24.05 7.60 -14.41
CA PRO A 153 -23.05 7.53 -15.49
C PRO A 153 -21.60 7.64 -14.97
N ALA A 154 -21.41 8.22 -13.78
CA ALA A 154 -20.11 8.36 -13.14
C ALA A 154 -19.72 7.17 -12.23
N LEU A 155 -20.48 6.06 -12.22
CA LEU A 155 -20.20 4.93 -11.32
C LEU A 155 -18.75 4.43 -11.47
N ILE A 156 -18.26 4.30 -12.71
CA ILE A 156 -16.90 3.82 -12.98
C ILE A 156 -15.83 4.80 -12.44
N ASN A 157 -16.10 6.11 -12.44
CA ASN A 157 -15.21 7.10 -11.81
C ASN A 157 -15.13 6.87 -10.30
N TYR A 158 -16.25 6.68 -9.63
CA TYR A 158 -16.27 6.35 -8.19
C TYR A 158 -15.54 5.05 -7.88
N LEU A 159 -15.63 4.05 -8.79
CA LEU A 159 -14.93 2.77 -8.63
C LEU A 159 -13.45 2.82 -9.06
N SER A 160 -12.96 3.98 -9.52
CA SER A 160 -11.54 4.30 -9.74
C SER A 160 -10.92 5.01 -8.54
N ASP A 161 -11.76 5.50 -7.61
CA ASP A 161 -11.41 6.18 -6.37
C ASP A 161 -11.49 5.19 -5.18
N PRO A 162 -11.24 5.60 -3.92
CA PRO A 162 -11.28 4.72 -2.75
C PRO A 162 -12.52 3.84 -2.61
N TYR A 163 -13.67 4.25 -3.10
CA TYR A 163 -14.87 3.40 -3.11
C TYR A 163 -14.70 2.11 -3.92
N GLY A 164 -13.86 2.12 -4.94
CA GLY A 164 -13.53 0.93 -5.72
C GLY A 164 -12.42 0.08 -5.14
N CYS A 165 -11.84 0.45 -4.00
CA CYS A 165 -10.79 -0.31 -3.33
C CYS A 165 -11.35 -1.59 -2.72
N ILE A 166 -10.88 -2.73 -3.21
CA ILE A 166 -11.42 -4.04 -2.84
C ILE A 166 -10.58 -4.65 -1.70
N ILE A 167 -11.26 -5.00 -0.62
CA ILE A 167 -10.66 -5.66 0.56
C ILE A 167 -11.34 -6.99 0.88
N ASP A 168 -10.62 -7.88 1.53
CA ASP A 168 -11.17 -9.13 2.05
C ASP A 168 -11.91 -8.89 3.37
N VAL A 169 -13.20 -8.60 3.29
CA VAL A 169 -14.04 -8.37 4.48
C VAL A 169 -14.21 -9.62 5.35
N GLN A 170 -14.03 -10.83 4.79
CA GLN A 170 -14.08 -12.07 5.57
C GLN A 170 -12.85 -12.23 6.48
N ALA A 171 -11.71 -11.63 6.11
CA ALA A 171 -10.53 -11.59 6.97
C ALA A 171 -10.70 -10.65 8.16
N GLY A 172 -11.69 -9.75 8.10
CA GLY A 172 -11.92 -8.71 9.09
C GLY A 172 -10.97 -7.51 8.92
N ILE A 173 -11.30 -6.46 9.64
CA ILE A 173 -10.52 -5.23 9.77
C ILE A 173 -10.01 -5.17 11.19
N THR A 174 -8.73 -4.90 11.40
CA THR A 174 -8.17 -4.79 12.75
C THR A 174 -8.65 -3.51 13.46
N ASP A 175 -8.55 -3.46 14.79
CA ASP A 175 -8.97 -2.30 15.59
C ASP A 175 -8.24 -1.01 15.20
N ASN A 176 -7.02 -1.10 14.64
CA ASN A 176 -6.25 0.03 14.14
C ASN A 176 -6.38 0.23 12.62
N GLY A 177 -7.37 -0.39 11.97
CA GLY A 177 -7.71 -0.15 10.58
C GLY A 177 -6.82 -0.83 9.53
N ILE A 178 -6.05 -1.86 9.91
CA ILE A 178 -5.34 -2.69 8.92
C ILE A 178 -6.33 -3.61 8.21
N VAL A 179 -6.24 -3.64 6.89
CA VAL A 179 -7.07 -4.46 5.99
C VAL A 179 -6.22 -5.43 5.17
N ILE A 180 -6.87 -6.46 4.64
CA ILE A 180 -6.30 -7.39 3.66
C ILE A 180 -6.77 -6.95 2.27
N GLY A 181 -5.86 -6.43 1.47
CA GLY A 181 -6.12 -5.98 0.10
C GLY A 181 -5.45 -6.88 -0.95
N THR A 182 -5.58 -6.49 -2.21
CA THR A 182 -5.00 -7.18 -3.38
C THR A 182 -3.65 -6.61 -3.80
N GLY A 183 -3.21 -5.52 -3.18
CA GLY A 183 -2.09 -4.72 -3.62
C GLY A 183 -0.71 -5.36 -3.40
N PRO A 184 0.35 -4.70 -3.91
CA PRO A 184 1.74 -5.18 -3.86
C PRO A 184 2.35 -5.25 -2.46
N TYR A 185 1.71 -4.64 -1.47
CA TYR A 185 2.21 -4.60 -0.09
C TYR A 185 1.16 -5.03 0.92
N VAL A 186 1.63 -5.58 2.04
CA VAL A 186 0.84 -5.98 3.20
C VAL A 186 1.22 -5.08 4.38
N ALA A 187 0.24 -4.46 5.01
CA ALA A 187 0.44 -3.75 6.26
C ALA A 187 0.64 -4.75 7.41
N THR A 188 1.73 -4.61 8.14
CA THR A 188 2.09 -5.50 9.25
C THR A 188 2.06 -4.82 10.61
N ASP A 189 2.18 -3.50 10.62
CA ASP A 189 2.11 -2.69 11.83
C ASP A 189 1.65 -1.29 11.49
N LEU A 190 0.74 -0.75 12.30
CA LEU A 190 0.22 0.60 12.17
C LEU A 190 0.01 1.20 13.55
N VAL A 191 0.70 2.29 13.79
CA VAL A 191 0.56 3.12 14.99
C VAL A 191 0.20 4.52 14.55
N THR A 192 -1.02 4.95 14.89
CA THR A 192 -1.55 6.28 14.54
C THR A 192 -0.57 7.38 14.90
N ASP A 193 -0.34 8.32 13.99
CA ASP A 193 0.58 9.46 14.10
C ASP A 193 2.05 9.10 14.35
N ASP A 194 2.43 7.83 14.20
CA ASP A 194 3.82 7.39 14.37
C ASP A 194 4.34 6.68 13.11
N HIS A 195 3.71 5.59 12.67
CA HIS A 195 4.17 4.89 11.47
C HIS A 195 3.17 3.86 10.92
N LEU A 196 3.38 3.53 9.63
CA LEU A 196 2.83 2.34 8.97
C LEU A 196 4.00 1.52 8.42
N THR A 197 4.05 0.23 8.74
CA THR A 197 5.04 -0.70 8.20
C THR A 197 4.39 -1.63 7.19
N LEU A 198 5.01 -1.73 6.02
CA LEU A 198 4.56 -2.53 4.90
C LEU A 198 5.65 -3.52 4.50
N VAL A 199 5.26 -4.73 4.16
CA VAL A 199 6.13 -5.74 3.56
C VAL A 199 5.59 -6.15 2.20
N LYS A 200 6.46 -6.62 1.33
CA LYS A 200 6.06 -7.11 0.01
C LYS A 200 5.01 -8.21 0.13
N ASN A 201 3.97 -8.13 -0.68
CA ASN A 201 2.98 -9.19 -0.85
C ASN A 201 3.55 -10.29 -1.75
N GLU A 202 3.85 -11.46 -1.19
CA GLU A 202 4.38 -12.60 -1.95
C GLU A 202 3.33 -13.26 -2.84
N ASN A 203 2.04 -12.98 -2.61
CA ASN A 203 0.93 -13.47 -3.42
C ASN A 203 0.50 -12.46 -4.51
N TYR A 204 1.24 -11.32 -4.64
CA TYR A 204 0.84 -10.29 -5.59
C TYR A 204 0.84 -10.82 -7.04
N TRP A 205 -0.22 -10.58 -7.74
CA TRP A 205 -0.47 -11.09 -9.09
C TRP A 205 0.42 -10.46 -10.18
N ASP A 206 1.07 -9.30 -9.90
CA ASP A 206 2.08 -8.69 -10.76
C ASP A 206 3.47 -8.77 -10.10
N SER A 207 4.45 -9.31 -10.84
CA SER A 207 5.83 -9.53 -10.37
C SER A 207 6.71 -8.28 -10.39
N SER A 208 6.18 -7.10 -10.69
CA SER A 208 6.95 -5.85 -10.86
C SER A 208 7.49 -5.24 -9.56
N VAL A 209 7.04 -5.72 -8.40
CA VAL A 209 7.37 -5.16 -7.07
C VAL A 209 8.85 -5.36 -6.71
N LYS A 210 9.57 -4.26 -6.48
CA LYS A 210 11.03 -4.26 -6.24
C LYS A 210 11.41 -4.07 -4.77
N LEU A 211 10.64 -3.28 -4.02
CA LEU A 211 10.94 -2.99 -2.62
C LEU A 211 10.47 -4.14 -1.73
N SER A 212 11.32 -4.59 -0.81
CA SER A 212 10.97 -5.65 0.14
C SER A 212 10.15 -5.15 1.32
N SER A 213 10.32 -3.90 1.73
CA SER A 213 9.54 -3.25 2.78
C SER A 213 9.52 -1.73 2.62
N ILE A 214 8.45 -1.12 3.13
CA ILE A 214 8.26 0.32 3.19
C ILE A 214 7.88 0.68 4.63
N LYS A 215 8.43 1.79 5.13
CA LYS A 215 7.97 2.43 6.34
C LYS A 215 7.43 3.81 5.98
N VAL A 216 6.18 4.09 6.28
CA VAL A 216 5.57 5.41 6.15
C VAL A 216 5.69 6.12 7.48
N ILE A 217 6.16 7.37 7.46
CA ILE A 217 6.29 8.21 8.65
C ILE A 217 5.48 9.49 8.41
N PRO A 218 4.48 9.78 9.26
CA PRO A 218 3.74 11.05 9.18
C PRO A 218 4.63 12.21 9.61
N ILE A 219 4.76 13.22 8.74
CA ILE A 219 5.51 14.44 9.01
C ILE A 219 4.65 15.61 8.51
N GLY A 220 3.80 16.16 9.38
CA GLY A 220 2.80 17.19 9.01
C GLY A 220 3.38 18.54 8.58
N ASP A 221 4.62 18.87 8.97
CA ASP A 221 5.28 20.13 8.63
C ASP A 221 6.17 19.97 7.40
N SER A 222 5.91 20.74 6.35
CA SER A 222 6.61 20.65 5.07
C SER A 222 8.09 21.00 5.14
N ASP A 223 8.50 21.92 6.03
CA ASP A 223 9.91 22.29 6.20
C ASP A 223 10.66 21.17 6.91
N THR A 224 10.02 20.54 7.90
CA THR A 224 10.54 19.35 8.59
C THR A 224 10.67 18.18 7.62
N LEU A 225 9.67 17.95 6.77
CA LEU A 225 9.72 16.93 5.73
C LEU A 225 10.89 17.14 4.75
N ALA A 226 11.10 18.39 4.30
CA ALA A 226 12.21 18.73 3.42
C ALA A 226 13.58 18.51 4.11
N MET A 227 13.70 18.81 5.40
CA MET A 227 14.92 18.55 6.18
C MET A 227 15.17 17.06 6.36
N ALA A 228 14.15 16.27 6.64
CA ALA A 228 14.25 14.81 6.77
C ALA A 228 14.71 14.17 5.44
N LEU A 229 14.21 14.65 4.31
CA LEU A 229 14.66 14.20 2.99
C LEU A 229 16.12 14.59 2.72
N GLN A 230 16.54 15.83 3.05
CA GLN A 230 17.92 16.29 2.87
C GLN A 230 18.91 15.54 3.77
N SER A 231 18.53 15.18 4.99
CA SER A 231 19.35 14.42 5.92
C SER A 231 19.44 12.93 5.57
N GLY A 232 18.57 12.42 4.71
CA GLY A 232 18.46 11.01 4.39
C GLY A 232 17.73 10.19 5.47
N GLU A 233 16.96 10.83 6.34
CA GLU A 233 16.08 10.18 7.30
C GLU A 233 14.91 9.49 6.58
N ILE A 234 14.39 10.13 5.53
CA ILE A 234 13.42 9.56 4.59
C ILE A 234 14.03 9.49 3.19
N ASP A 235 13.54 8.55 2.38
CA ASP A 235 14.01 8.33 1.01
C ASP A 235 13.18 9.11 -0.02
N VAL A 236 11.93 9.38 0.30
CA VAL A 236 10.97 10.10 -0.55
C VAL A 236 9.91 10.80 0.30
N ALA A 237 9.31 11.83 -0.28
CA ALA A 237 8.20 12.61 0.27
C ALA A 237 7.22 12.99 -0.83
#